data_2ba68276e2b0addb269eacae9b05b5a5
#
_entry.id   2ba68276e2b0addb269eacae9b05b5a5
#
_cell.length_a   1.000
_cell.length_b   1.000
_cell.length_c   1.000
_cell.angle_alpha   90.00
_cell.angle_beta   90.00
_cell.angle_gamma   90.00
#
_symmetry.space_group_name_H-M   'P 1'
#
loop_
_entity.id
_entity.type
_entity.pdbx_description
1 polymer ?
#
loop_
_entity_poly.entity_id
_entity_poly.type
_entity_poly.pdbx_seq_one_letter_code
_entity_poly.pdbx_strand_id
1 'polypeptide(L)'
;MGLVPELASSHFLVQRMGFGKASEMCLSGRLVKAKEAKESNLVDFITSEDELLSEAISKADEIGANPKPQLKMVKELLSLNGSEVDLEKAQERESALLRECWKTEEHKEAVKKFLEKN
;
A
#
# COMPACT_ATOMS: atom_id res chain seq x y z
N MET A 1 -22.93 -14.02 -12.04
CA MET A 1 -23.94 -13.07 -11.61
C MET A 1 -24.27 -12.02 -12.70
N GLY A 2 -23.54 -11.99 -13.81
CA GLY A 2 -23.77 -11.06 -14.92
C GLY A 2 -23.50 -9.57 -14.58
N LEU A 3 -22.64 -9.33 -13.60
CA LEU A 3 -22.21 -7.99 -13.21
C LEU A 3 -20.81 -7.69 -13.76
N VAL A 4 -20.50 -6.41 -13.90
CA VAL A 4 -19.18 -5.91 -14.23
C VAL A 4 -18.42 -5.54 -12.96
N PRO A 5 -17.08 -5.42 -13.00
CA PRO A 5 -16.30 -4.90 -11.88
C PRO A 5 -16.78 -3.52 -11.43
N GLU A 6 -16.86 -3.30 -10.11
CA GLU A 6 -17.33 -2.06 -9.48
C GLU A 6 -16.21 -1.43 -8.61
N LEU A 7 -16.47 -0.24 -8.06
CA LEU A 7 -15.60 0.46 -7.11
C LEU A 7 -14.15 0.61 -7.60
N ALA A 8 -13.99 0.88 -8.90
CA ALA A 8 -12.71 0.97 -9.58
C ALA A 8 -11.85 -0.32 -9.52
N SER A 9 -12.46 -1.47 -9.20
CA SER A 9 -11.74 -2.74 -9.10
C SER A 9 -11.08 -3.16 -10.40
N SER A 10 -11.64 -2.83 -11.58
CA SER A 10 -10.99 -3.07 -12.87
C SER A 10 -9.61 -2.39 -13.01
N HIS A 11 -9.43 -1.23 -12.36
CA HIS A 11 -8.15 -0.54 -12.31
C HIS A 11 -7.21 -1.17 -11.27
N PHE A 12 -7.68 -1.30 -10.02
CA PHE A 12 -6.84 -1.80 -8.92
C PHE A 12 -6.42 -3.27 -9.09
N LEU A 13 -7.26 -4.12 -9.66
CA LEU A 13 -6.89 -5.52 -9.94
C LEU A 13 -5.73 -5.59 -10.93
N VAL A 14 -5.78 -4.78 -12.00
CA VAL A 14 -4.68 -4.73 -12.99
C VAL A 14 -3.39 -4.23 -12.36
N GLN A 15 -3.45 -3.20 -11.51
CA GLN A 15 -2.26 -2.70 -10.81
C GLN A 15 -1.66 -3.74 -9.86
N ARG A 16 -2.48 -4.50 -9.13
CA ARG A 16 -1.99 -5.46 -8.14
C ARG A 16 -1.49 -6.77 -8.76
N MET A 17 -2.21 -7.33 -9.71
CA MET A 17 -1.95 -8.68 -10.20
C MET A 17 -1.58 -8.76 -11.69
N GLY A 18 -1.49 -7.61 -12.36
CA GLY A 18 -1.22 -7.52 -13.80
C GLY A 18 -2.43 -7.82 -14.66
N PHE A 19 -2.40 -7.36 -15.91
CA PHE A 19 -3.54 -7.41 -16.85
C PHE A 19 -4.02 -8.85 -17.11
N GLY A 20 -3.10 -9.79 -17.33
CA GLY A 20 -3.46 -11.18 -17.67
C GLY A 20 -4.25 -11.88 -16.57
N LYS A 21 -3.79 -11.79 -15.31
CA LYS A 21 -4.45 -12.44 -14.18
C LYS A 21 -5.75 -11.74 -13.82
N ALA A 22 -5.77 -10.42 -13.84
CA ALA A 22 -6.98 -9.62 -13.62
C ALA A 22 -8.05 -9.93 -14.65
N SER A 23 -7.68 -10.03 -15.93
CA SER A 23 -8.59 -10.38 -17.02
C SER A 23 -9.16 -11.79 -16.87
N GLU A 24 -8.32 -12.79 -16.57
CA GLU A 24 -8.77 -14.16 -16.32
C GLU A 24 -9.81 -14.21 -15.20
N MET A 25 -9.52 -13.54 -14.08
CA MET A 25 -10.43 -13.51 -12.92
C MET A 25 -11.75 -12.81 -13.23
N CYS A 26 -11.70 -11.62 -13.84
CA CYS A 26 -12.91 -10.84 -14.14
C CYS A 26 -13.78 -11.48 -15.21
N LEU A 27 -13.18 -12.04 -16.27
CA LEU A 27 -13.93 -12.61 -17.38
C LEU A 27 -14.51 -13.99 -17.05
N SER A 28 -13.78 -14.80 -16.24
CA SER A 28 -14.29 -16.11 -15.82
C SER A 28 -15.36 -16.01 -14.74
N GLY A 29 -15.33 -14.96 -13.91
CA GLY A 29 -16.25 -14.77 -12.77
C GLY A 29 -16.15 -15.87 -11.71
N ARG A 30 -15.07 -16.66 -11.72
CA ARG A 30 -14.83 -17.75 -10.77
C ARG A 30 -14.42 -17.23 -9.39
N LEU A 31 -14.62 -18.04 -8.38
CA LEU A 31 -14.13 -17.75 -7.04
C LEU A 31 -12.63 -18.01 -6.96
N VAL A 32 -11.91 -17.06 -6.34
CA VAL A 32 -10.47 -17.14 -6.06
C VAL A 32 -10.28 -17.46 -4.58
N LYS A 33 -9.53 -18.51 -4.28
CA LYS A 33 -9.23 -18.93 -2.89
C LYS A 33 -8.05 -18.13 -2.32
N ALA A 34 -7.92 -18.08 -1.00
CA ALA A 34 -6.91 -17.30 -0.28
C ALA A 34 -5.47 -17.57 -0.79
N LYS A 35 -5.07 -18.83 -0.98
CA LYS A 35 -3.73 -19.18 -1.49
C LYS A 35 -3.47 -18.59 -2.86
N GLU A 36 -4.40 -18.74 -3.80
CA GLU A 36 -4.28 -18.16 -5.14
C GLU A 36 -4.30 -16.62 -5.11
N ALA A 37 -5.13 -16.04 -4.24
CA ALA A 37 -5.15 -14.59 -4.04
C ALA A 37 -3.79 -14.05 -3.58
N LYS A 38 -3.09 -14.77 -2.69
CA LYS A 38 -1.73 -14.46 -2.26
C LYS A 38 -0.72 -14.61 -3.40
N GLU A 39 -0.74 -15.74 -4.10
CA GLU A 39 0.18 -16.06 -5.21
C GLU A 39 0.04 -15.07 -6.39
N SER A 40 -1.16 -14.52 -6.57
CA SER A 40 -1.45 -13.51 -7.60
C SER A 40 -1.31 -12.05 -7.12
N ASN A 41 -0.81 -11.81 -5.92
CA ASN A 41 -0.67 -10.49 -5.31
C ASN A 41 -2.01 -9.74 -5.08
N LEU A 42 -3.15 -10.42 -5.12
CA LEU A 42 -4.44 -9.82 -4.78
C LEU A 42 -4.50 -9.41 -3.31
N VAL A 43 -3.94 -10.26 -2.44
CA VAL A 43 -3.76 -9.98 -1.01
C VAL A 43 -2.29 -10.11 -0.61
N ASP A 44 -1.85 -9.34 0.38
CA ASP A 44 -0.47 -9.32 0.83
C ASP A 44 -0.17 -10.41 1.87
N PHE A 45 -1.18 -10.81 2.66
CA PHE A 45 -1.06 -11.81 3.72
C PHE A 45 -2.26 -12.75 3.71
N ILE A 46 -2.06 -13.96 4.18
CA ILE A 46 -3.12 -14.92 4.51
C ILE A 46 -2.85 -15.44 5.92
N THR A 47 -3.91 -15.68 6.66
CA THR A 47 -3.88 -16.21 8.01
C THR A 47 -5.08 -17.11 8.24
N SER A 48 -5.16 -17.78 9.39
CA SER A 48 -6.37 -18.47 9.81
C SER A 48 -7.48 -17.47 10.15
N GLU A 49 -8.72 -17.92 10.16
CA GLU A 49 -9.87 -17.09 10.53
C GLU A 49 -9.75 -16.55 11.97
N ASP A 50 -9.31 -17.41 12.89
CA ASP A 50 -9.15 -17.07 14.31
C ASP A 50 -8.04 -16.02 14.56
N GLU A 51 -7.02 -15.98 13.72
CA GLU A 51 -5.87 -15.08 13.86
C GLU A 51 -6.02 -13.78 13.04
N LEU A 52 -7.03 -13.67 12.17
CA LEU A 52 -7.16 -12.56 11.22
C LEU A 52 -7.13 -11.19 11.91
N LEU A 53 -7.89 -11.03 12.97
CA LEU A 53 -7.97 -9.74 13.68
C LEU A 53 -6.68 -9.41 14.42
N SER A 54 -6.07 -10.37 15.09
CA SER A 54 -4.81 -10.18 15.82
C SER A 54 -3.65 -9.83 14.88
N GLU A 55 -3.55 -10.52 13.74
CA GLU A 55 -2.55 -10.22 12.72
C GLU A 55 -2.76 -8.85 12.08
N ALA A 56 -4.01 -8.47 11.79
CA ALA A 56 -4.33 -7.15 11.26
C ALA A 56 -3.96 -6.03 12.26
N ILE A 57 -4.26 -6.22 13.55
CA ILE A 57 -3.89 -5.27 14.62
C ILE A 57 -2.37 -5.19 14.73
N SER A 58 -1.66 -6.32 14.75
CA SER A 58 -0.20 -6.36 14.80
C SER A 58 0.43 -5.57 13.65
N LYS A 59 -0.08 -5.71 12.42
CA LYS A 59 0.37 -4.91 11.27
C LYS A 59 0.03 -3.43 11.40
N ALA A 60 -1.12 -3.10 11.94
CA ALA A 60 -1.50 -1.72 12.19
C ALA A 60 -0.58 -1.06 13.24
N ASP A 61 -0.24 -1.79 14.31
CA ASP A 61 0.67 -1.32 15.35
C ASP A 61 2.10 -1.15 14.83
N GLU A 62 2.60 -2.09 14.02
CA GLU A 62 3.92 -1.99 13.35
C GLU A 62 4.00 -0.70 12.49
N ILE A 63 2.98 -0.42 11.68
CA ILE A 63 2.89 0.79 10.88
C ILE A 63 2.76 2.02 11.79
N GLY A 64 1.86 1.95 12.77
CA GLY A 64 1.53 3.03 13.68
C GLY A 64 2.66 3.45 14.63
N ALA A 65 3.68 2.60 14.79
CA ALA A 65 4.91 2.93 15.53
C ALA A 65 5.77 3.99 14.83
N ASN A 66 5.52 4.24 13.53
CA ASN A 66 6.22 5.29 12.79
C ASN A 66 5.61 6.67 13.06
N PRO A 67 6.38 7.76 12.87
CA PRO A 67 5.89 9.12 13.07
C PRO A 67 4.66 9.44 12.20
N LYS A 68 3.60 9.93 12.84
CA LYS A 68 2.30 10.19 12.17
C LYS A 68 2.36 11.15 10.99
N PRO A 69 3.12 12.28 11.05
CA PRO A 69 3.25 13.17 9.90
C PRO A 69 3.84 12.46 8.67
N GLN A 70 4.88 11.64 8.86
CA GLN A 70 5.52 10.89 7.79
C GLN A 70 4.59 9.84 7.20
N LEU A 71 3.84 9.12 8.03
CA LEU A 71 2.84 8.16 7.54
C LEU A 71 1.80 8.82 6.65
N LYS A 72 1.33 10.01 7.03
CA LYS A 72 0.38 10.77 6.22
C LYS A 72 0.98 11.17 4.86
N MET A 73 2.21 11.69 4.86
CA MET A 73 2.91 12.09 3.63
C MET A 73 3.19 10.90 2.71
N VAL A 74 3.65 9.78 3.27
CA VAL A 74 3.87 8.53 2.50
C VAL A 74 2.56 8.04 1.87
N LYS A 75 1.48 8.01 2.62
CA LYS A 75 0.16 7.59 2.10
C LYS A 75 -0.32 8.50 0.97
N GLU A 76 -0.11 9.81 1.09
CA GLU A 76 -0.42 10.78 0.04
C GLU A 76 0.40 10.51 -1.23
N LEU A 77 1.73 10.34 -1.11
CA LEU A 77 2.60 10.02 -2.25
C LEU A 77 2.19 8.71 -2.94
N LEU A 78 1.96 7.65 -2.19
CA LEU A 78 1.53 6.37 -2.76
C LEU A 78 0.19 6.48 -3.50
N SER A 79 -0.73 7.29 -2.98
CA SER A 79 -2.03 7.52 -3.61
C SER A 79 -1.92 8.32 -4.91
N LEU A 80 -1.09 9.37 -4.92
CA LEU A 80 -0.93 10.26 -6.08
C LEU A 80 -0.02 9.68 -7.16
N ASN A 81 1.06 9.02 -6.75
CA ASN A 81 2.08 8.52 -7.68
C ASN A 81 1.81 7.08 -8.16
N GLY A 82 0.92 6.34 -7.50
CA GLY A 82 0.64 4.94 -7.84
C GLY A 82 0.10 4.71 -9.26
N SER A 83 -0.45 5.74 -9.90
CA SER A 83 -0.90 5.72 -11.30
C SER A 83 -0.26 6.81 -12.17
N GLU A 84 0.72 7.55 -11.63
CA GLU A 84 1.40 8.60 -12.37
C GLU A 84 2.39 7.98 -13.37
N VAL A 85 2.29 8.39 -14.61
CA VAL A 85 3.19 7.96 -15.70
C VAL A 85 4.33 8.94 -15.93
N ASP A 86 4.19 10.17 -15.41
CA ASP A 86 5.21 11.22 -15.51
C ASP A 86 6.09 11.17 -14.25
N LEU A 87 7.28 10.59 -14.41
CA LEU A 87 8.23 10.42 -13.30
C LEU A 87 8.78 11.75 -12.77
N GLU A 88 8.83 12.79 -13.59
CA GLU A 88 9.26 14.13 -13.14
C GLU A 88 8.27 14.71 -12.14
N LYS A 89 6.97 14.63 -12.45
CA LYS A 89 5.91 15.04 -11.50
C LYS A 89 5.89 14.22 -10.22
N ALA A 90 6.12 12.91 -10.31
CA ALA A 90 6.24 12.06 -9.13
C ALA A 90 7.40 12.53 -8.24
N GLN A 91 8.57 12.77 -8.83
CA GLN A 91 9.76 13.23 -8.12
C GLN A 91 9.60 14.64 -7.52
N GLU A 92 8.90 15.54 -8.20
CA GLU A 92 8.57 16.87 -7.67
C GLU A 92 7.73 16.77 -6.39
N ARG A 93 6.69 15.92 -6.38
CA ARG A 93 5.85 15.69 -5.18
C ARG A 93 6.66 15.09 -4.03
N GLU A 94 7.49 14.09 -4.31
CA GLU A 94 8.38 13.47 -3.33
C GLU A 94 9.33 14.50 -2.72
N SER A 95 9.97 15.31 -3.54
CA SER A 95 10.89 16.36 -3.11
C SER A 95 10.21 17.44 -2.29
N ALA A 96 8.97 17.80 -2.61
CA ALA A 96 8.19 18.76 -1.84
C ALA A 96 7.87 18.21 -0.44
N LEU A 97 7.34 17.00 -0.35
CA LEU A 97 7.00 16.37 0.94
C LEU A 97 8.24 16.00 1.77
N LEU A 98 9.35 15.66 1.14
CA LEU A 98 10.62 15.43 1.84
C LEU A 98 11.10 16.70 2.55
N ARG A 99 11.00 17.88 1.91
CA ARG A 99 11.32 19.16 2.55
C ARG A 99 10.42 19.47 3.74
N GLU A 100 9.14 19.09 3.68
CA GLU A 100 8.24 19.22 4.84
C GLU A 100 8.57 18.23 5.94
N CYS A 101 8.89 16.98 5.57
CA CYS A 101 9.31 15.94 6.50
C CYS A 101 10.52 16.39 7.35
N TRP A 102 11.55 16.99 6.74
CA TRP A 102 12.75 17.47 7.44
C TRP A 102 12.48 18.53 8.51
N LYS A 103 11.36 19.28 8.40
CA LYS A 103 10.98 20.30 9.36
C LYS A 103 10.29 19.74 10.61
N THR A 104 9.81 18.49 10.55
CA THR A 104 9.06 17.87 11.65
C THR A 104 9.96 17.52 12.83
N GLU A 105 9.45 17.65 14.04
CA GLU A 105 10.18 17.24 15.26
C GLU A 105 10.39 15.73 15.29
N GLU A 106 9.41 14.97 14.80
CA GLU A 106 9.49 13.50 14.72
C GLU A 106 10.67 13.04 13.85
N HIS A 107 10.94 13.74 12.74
CA HIS A 107 12.12 13.45 11.91
C HIS A 107 13.42 13.73 12.68
N LYS A 108 13.50 14.90 13.33
CA LYS A 108 14.69 15.28 14.12
C LYS A 108 14.97 14.28 15.25
N GLU A 109 13.92 13.84 15.96
CA GLU A 109 14.04 12.82 16.99
C GLU A 109 14.48 11.45 16.44
N ALA A 110 13.95 11.05 15.29
CA ALA A 110 14.32 9.80 14.61
C ALA A 110 15.81 9.81 14.21
N VAL A 111 16.29 10.93 13.64
CA VAL A 111 17.72 11.12 13.31
C VAL A 111 18.58 11.07 14.56
N LYS A 112 18.19 11.75 15.63
CA LYS A 112 18.93 11.71 16.90
C LYS A 112 19.05 10.28 17.44
N LYS A 113 17.95 9.54 17.51
CA LYS A 113 17.95 8.14 17.96
C LYS A 113 18.81 7.22 17.08
N PHE A 114 18.85 7.48 15.77
CA PHE A 114 19.71 6.72 14.85
C PHE A 114 21.19 6.97 15.12
N LEU A 115 21.60 8.22 15.35
CA LEU A 115 22.97 8.60 15.64
C LEU A 115 23.44 8.13 17.03
N GLU A 116 22.54 8.03 18.00
CA GLU A 116 22.85 7.54 19.34
C GLU A 116 23.03 6.00 19.42
N LYS A 117 22.56 5.25 18.41
CA LYS A 117 22.68 3.79 18.35
C LYS A 117 23.96 3.29 17.64
N ASN A 118 24.69 4.18 16.97
CA ASN A 118 25.96 3.92 16.30
C ASN A 118 27.12 4.58 17.02
#